data_bc02005888174512c85a7b999dba1330
#
_entry.id   bc02005888174512c85a7b999dba1330
#
_cell.length_a   1.000
_cell.length_b   1.000
_cell.length_c   1.000
_cell.angle_alpha   90.00
_cell.angle_beta   90.00
_cell.angle_gamma   90.00
#
_symmetry.space_group_name_H-M   'P 1'
#
loop_
_entity.id
_entity.type
_entity.pdbx_description
1 polymer ?
#
loop_
_entity_poly.entity_id
_entity_poly.type
_entity_poly.pdbx_seq_one_letter_code
_entity_poly.pdbx_strand_id
1 'polypeptide(L)'
;IADVLGEVWSAAGLQQLRIAETEKYAHVTYFLNGGREGVLPGEQRILVPSPQVATYDLQPEMSAPEVTAALLEQISADAFGGIVLNLANPDMVGHTGDIPATIRAVEVVDGCVGIAADHGNAEMMLDPATGQAHTAHTTNPVPWLICGAPGATRLSPGGRRADVAPTLRALQGLAAPEAMTGRSLLAHA
;
A
#
# COMPACT_ATOMS: atom_id res chain seq x y z
N ILE A 1 17.99 -6.73 -5.18
CA ILE A 1 16.99 -7.80 -5.21
C ILE A 1 16.50 -7.91 -6.65
N ALA A 2 16.41 -9.13 -7.19
CA ALA A 2 15.88 -9.41 -8.53
C ALA A 2 14.44 -9.96 -8.41
N ASP A 3 13.75 -10.00 -9.55
CA ASP A 3 12.38 -10.53 -9.68
C ASP A 3 11.35 -9.84 -8.77
N VAL A 4 11.55 -8.54 -8.53
CA VAL A 4 10.54 -7.73 -7.84
C VAL A 4 9.26 -7.62 -8.69
N LEU A 5 8.13 -7.33 -8.05
CA LEU A 5 6.81 -7.27 -8.71
C LEU A 5 6.82 -6.41 -9.99
N GLY A 6 7.49 -5.25 -9.93
CA GLY A 6 7.58 -4.34 -11.07
C GLY A 6 8.35 -4.92 -12.27
N GLU A 7 9.42 -5.68 -12.04
CA GLU A 7 10.16 -6.36 -13.13
C GLU A 7 9.32 -7.43 -13.80
N VAL A 8 8.53 -8.13 -13.01
CA VAL A 8 7.65 -9.17 -13.55
C VAL A 8 6.54 -8.56 -14.39
N TRP A 9 5.92 -7.47 -13.95
CA TRP A 9 4.94 -6.74 -14.75
C TRP A 9 5.58 -6.21 -16.04
N SER A 10 6.81 -5.67 -15.95
CA SER A 10 7.57 -5.23 -17.13
C SER A 10 7.83 -6.38 -18.12
N ALA A 11 8.25 -7.54 -17.63
CA ALA A 11 8.50 -8.73 -18.45
C ALA A 11 7.21 -9.29 -19.11
N ALA A 12 6.05 -9.08 -18.45
CA ALA A 12 4.73 -9.41 -19.01
C ALA A 12 4.18 -8.33 -19.94
N GLY A 13 4.93 -7.25 -20.19
CA GLY A 13 4.49 -6.13 -21.05
C GLY A 13 3.39 -5.26 -20.46
N LEU A 14 3.13 -5.37 -19.15
CA LEU A 14 2.10 -4.59 -18.48
C LEU A 14 2.57 -3.15 -18.23
N GLN A 15 1.67 -2.20 -18.46
CA GLN A 15 1.83 -0.83 -17.95
C GLN A 15 1.52 -0.82 -16.47
N GLN A 16 2.30 -0.09 -15.69
CA GLN A 16 2.21 -0.06 -14.24
C GLN A 16 2.34 1.35 -13.69
N LEU A 17 1.54 1.68 -12.67
CA LEU A 17 1.55 2.97 -12.01
C LEU A 17 2.03 2.84 -10.56
N ARG A 18 2.87 3.78 -10.13
CA ARG A 18 3.23 4.03 -8.75
C ARG A 18 2.68 5.40 -8.36
N ILE A 19 1.90 5.46 -7.29
CA ILE A 19 1.31 6.73 -6.84
C ILE A 19 1.33 6.82 -5.32
N ALA A 20 1.84 7.91 -4.80
CA ALA A 20 1.83 8.25 -3.38
C ALA A 20 2.12 9.74 -3.18
N GLU A 21 1.86 10.23 -1.99
CA GLU A 21 2.38 11.52 -1.56
C GLU A 21 3.85 11.42 -1.10
N THR A 22 4.52 12.57 -0.91
CA THR A 22 5.97 12.68 -0.67
C THR A 22 6.48 11.69 0.39
N GLU A 23 5.81 11.58 1.55
CA GLU A 23 6.24 10.79 2.69
C GLU A 23 6.32 9.27 2.39
N LYS A 24 5.52 8.79 1.46
CA LYS A 24 5.46 7.38 1.09
C LYS A 24 5.87 7.09 -0.36
N TYR A 25 6.36 8.08 -1.08
CA TYR A 25 6.77 7.90 -2.47
C TYR A 25 7.91 6.87 -2.64
N ALA A 26 8.92 6.91 -1.78
CA ALA A 26 10.00 5.93 -1.80
C ALA A 26 9.51 4.49 -1.55
N HIS A 27 8.42 4.32 -0.79
CA HIS A 27 7.86 3.00 -0.50
C HIS A 27 7.28 2.32 -1.74
N VAL A 28 6.62 3.09 -2.60
CA VAL A 28 6.03 2.58 -3.86
C VAL A 28 7.00 2.60 -5.04
N THR A 29 8.18 3.19 -4.91
CA THR A 29 9.21 3.28 -5.95
C THR A 29 10.49 2.56 -5.55
N TYR A 30 11.41 3.23 -4.87
CA TYR A 30 12.74 2.74 -4.52
C TYR A 30 12.71 1.39 -3.77
N PHE A 31 11.93 1.31 -2.68
CA PHE A 31 11.88 0.08 -1.88
C PHE A 31 11.16 -1.05 -2.62
N LEU A 32 10.04 -0.75 -3.30
CA LEU A 32 9.31 -1.75 -4.07
C LEU A 32 10.14 -2.28 -5.26
N ASN A 33 11.02 -1.44 -5.83
CA ASN A 33 11.94 -1.82 -6.91
C ASN A 33 13.25 -2.45 -6.39
N GLY A 34 13.27 -2.92 -5.13
CA GLY A 34 14.39 -3.65 -4.56
C GLY A 34 15.65 -2.80 -4.33
N GLY A 35 15.47 -1.50 -4.01
CA GLY A 35 16.55 -0.55 -3.74
C GLY A 35 17.12 0.10 -5.01
N ARG A 36 16.36 0.16 -6.09
CA ARG A 36 16.78 0.76 -7.38
C ARG A 36 15.99 2.06 -7.66
N GLU A 37 16.71 3.12 -8.02
CA GLU A 37 16.14 4.43 -8.39
C GLU A 37 15.52 4.41 -9.80
N GLY A 38 16.01 3.55 -10.68
CA GLY A 38 15.59 3.50 -12.08
C GLY A 38 14.11 3.16 -12.25
N VAL A 39 13.48 3.80 -13.24
CA VAL A 39 12.12 3.48 -13.67
C VAL A 39 12.16 2.19 -14.48
N LEU A 40 11.30 1.24 -14.17
CA LEU A 40 11.20 -0.02 -14.88
C LEU A 40 10.42 0.15 -16.22
N PRO A 41 10.63 -0.70 -17.21
CA PRO A 41 9.83 -0.66 -18.44
C PRO A 41 8.33 -0.72 -18.16
N GLY A 42 7.56 0.21 -18.74
CA GLY A 42 6.11 0.32 -18.51
C GLY A 42 5.73 0.97 -17.16
N GLU A 43 6.69 1.35 -16.31
CA GLU A 43 6.42 2.02 -15.04
C GLU A 43 6.22 3.53 -15.25
N GLN A 44 5.13 4.04 -14.72
CA GLN A 44 4.86 5.46 -14.56
C GLN A 44 4.73 5.81 -13.08
N ARG A 45 5.07 7.06 -12.72
CA ARG A 45 5.10 7.53 -11.33
C ARG A 45 4.33 8.83 -11.20
N ILE A 46 3.46 8.91 -10.19
CA ILE A 46 2.78 10.12 -9.78
C ILE A 46 3.18 10.42 -8.34
N LEU A 47 3.79 11.58 -8.12
CA LEU A 47 4.12 12.13 -6.82
C LEU A 47 3.18 13.29 -6.52
N VAL A 48 2.41 13.18 -5.44
CA VAL A 48 1.62 14.28 -4.89
C VAL A 48 2.40 14.89 -3.72
N PRO A 49 2.62 16.21 -3.66
CA PRO A 49 3.30 16.83 -2.54
C PRO A 49 2.53 16.62 -1.23
N SER A 50 3.23 16.21 -0.15
CA SER A 50 2.66 16.19 1.19
C SER A 50 2.47 17.62 1.73
N PRO A 51 1.51 17.87 2.65
CA PRO A 51 1.27 19.19 3.20
C PRO A 51 2.46 19.71 4.00
N GLN A 52 2.69 21.02 3.93
CA GLN A 52 3.80 21.70 4.61
C GLN A 52 3.38 22.11 6.03
N VAL A 53 3.25 21.12 6.92
CA VAL A 53 2.88 21.32 8.33
C VAL A 53 4.02 20.86 9.26
N ALA A 54 4.04 21.33 10.50
CA ALA A 54 5.09 20.96 11.45
C ALA A 54 4.98 19.46 11.84
N THR A 55 3.77 18.99 12.05
CA THR A 55 3.43 17.59 12.35
C THR A 55 2.08 17.25 11.71
N TYR A 56 1.87 16.00 11.32
CA TYR A 56 0.69 15.62 10.52
C TYR A 56 -0.61 15.46 11.32
N ASP A 57 -0.56 15.53 12.66
CA ASP A 57 -1.76 15.68 13.50
C ASP A 57 -2.48 17.02 13.26
N LEU A 58 -1.76 18.04 12.77
CA LEU A 58 -2.34 19.34 12.40
C LEU A 58 -3.14 19.30 11.08
N GLN A 59 -2.91 18.29 10.25
CA GLN A 59 -3.61 18.05 8.98
C GLN A 59 -3.72 16.54 8.71
N PRO A 60 -4.60 15.81 9.43
CA PRO A 60 -4.67 14.35 9.36
C PRO A 60 -5.09 13.79 8.00
N GLU A 61 -5.81 14.57 7.19
CA GLU A 61 -6.15 14.24 5.81
C GLU A 61 -4.94 14.17 4.90
N MET A 62 -3.83 14.82 5.27
CA MET A 62 -2.61 14.91 4.47
C MET A 62 -2.95 15.23 3.00
N SER A 63 -2.41 14.48 2.04
CA SER A 63 -2.75 14.63 0.61
C SER A 63 -3.56 13.43 0.06
N ALA A 64 -4.24 12.67 0.94
CA ALA A 64 -5.03 11.52 0.49
C ALA A 64 -6.15 11.87 -0.50
N PRO A 65 -6.89 13.00 -0.34
CA PRO A 65 -7.90 13.40 -1.33
C PRO A 65 -7.29 13.65 -2.72
N GLU A 66 -6.16 14.34 -2.80
CA GLU A 66 -5.48 14.66 -4.05
C GLU A 66 -4.88 13.42 -4.71
N VAL A 67 -4.28 12.53 -3.92
CA VAL A 67 -3.78 11.23 -4.38
C VAL A 67 -4.93 10.39 -4.94
N THR A 68 -6.07 10.37 -4.26
CA THR A 68 -7.26 9.64 -4.69
C THR A 68 -7.84 10.22 -5.98
N ALA A 69 -7.93 11.53 -6.11
CA ALA A 69 -8.39 12.18 -7.34
C ALA A 69 -7.48 11.82 -8.53
N ALA A 70 -6.15 11.93 -8.37
CA ALA A 70 -5.21 11.53 -9.40
C ALA A 70 -5.29 10.04 -9.75
N LEU A 71 -5.52 9.17 -8.76
CA LEU A 71 -5.72 7.74 -8.98
C LEU A 71 -6.97 7.47 -9.82
N LEU A 72 -8.11 8.10 -9.49
CA LEU A 72 -9.38 7.90 -10.20
C LEU A 72 -9.29 8.32 -11.67
N GLU A 73 -8.55 9.37 -11.98
CA GLU A 73 -8.27 9.77 -13.37
C GLU A 73 -7.53 8.64 -14.12
N GLN A 74 -6.52 8.02 -13.50
CA GLN A 74 -5.76 6.94 -14.13
C GLN A 74 -6.57 5.65 -14.27
N ILE A 75 -7.39 5.30 -13.30
CA ILE A 75 -8.32 4.15 -13.37
C ILE A 75 -9.31 4.37 -14.51
N SER A 76 -9.87 5.58 -14.62
CA SER A 76 -10.83 5.91 -15.68
C SER A 76 -10.25 5.85 -17.08
N ALA A 77 -8.93 6.06 -17.21
CA ALA A 77 -8.21 5.94 -18.49
C ALA A 77 -7.94 4.48 -18.91
N ASP A 78 -8.11 3.51 -17.98
CA ASP A 78 -7.88 2.07 -18.19
C ASP A 78 -6.51 1.75 -18.84
N ALA A 79 -5.48 2.53 -18.44
CA ALA A 79 -4.16 2.49 -19.10
C ALA A 79 -3.18 1.50 -18.45
N PHE A 80 -3.49 1.01 -17.23
CA PHE A 80 -2.55 0.24 -16.40
C PHE A 80 -3.06 -1.15 -16.10
N GLY A 81 -2.20 -2.16 -16.29
CA GLY A 81 -2.42 -3.54 -15.84
C GLY A 81 -2.12 -3.76 -14.35
N GLY A 82 -1.46 -2.80 -13.71
CA GLY A 82 -1.17 -2.83 -12.28
C GLY A 82 -0.94 -1.44 -11.72
N ILE A 83 -1.52 -1.16 -10.55
CA ILE A 83 -1.35 0.12 -9.83
C ILE A 83 -0.90 -0.17 -8.41
N VAL A 84 0.12 0.54 -7.93
CA VAL A 84 0.54 0.52 -6.53
C VAL A 84 0.35 1.91 -5.95
N LEU A 85 -0.53 1.97 -4.96
CA LEU A 85 -0.86 3.16 -4.19
C LEU A 85 -0.38 3.00 -2.75
N ASN A 86 0.09 4.08 -2.14
CA ASN A 86 0.25 4.18 -0.69
C ASN A 86 -0.41 5.46 -0.19
N LEU A 87 -1.27 5.33 0.83
CA LEU A 87 -1.86 6.43 1.59
C LEU A 87 -1.12 6.55 2.92
N ALA A 88 -0.43 7.67 3.13
CA ALA A 88 0.52 7.86 4.22
C ALA A 88 -0.14 8.08 5.59
N ASN A 89 -1.41 8.47 5.61
CA ASN A 89 -2.09 9.07 6.74
C ASN A 89 -2.04 8.26 8.05
N PRO A 90 -2.46 6.98 8.12
CA PRO A 90 -2.51 6.28 9.40
C PRO A 90 -1.12 6.10 10.02
N ASP A 91 -0.10 5.89 9.19
CA ASP A 91 1.28 5.73 9.66
C ASP A 91 1.86 7.07 10.13
N MET A 92 1.84 8.09 9.27
CA MET A 92 2.46 9.38 9.56
C MET A 92 1.79 10.11 10.72
N VAL A 93 0.45 10.10 10.79
CA VAL A 93 -0.30 10.69 11.91
C VAL A 93 -0.16 9.83 13.17
N GLY A 94 -0.15 8.49 13.03
CA GLY A 94 0.06 7.56 14.14
C GLY A 94 1.38 7.81 14.89
N HIS A 95 2.44 8.17 14.18
CA HIS A 95 3.73 8.53 14.79
C HIS A 95 3.68 9.78 15.68
N THR A 96 2.67 10.64 15.58
CA THR A 96 2.51 11.80 16.47
C THR A 96 2.01 11.44 17.85
N GLY A 97 1.36 10.27 18.01
CA GLY A 97 0.73 9.83 19.25
C GLY A 97 -0.61 10.52 19.55
N ASP A 98 -1.12 11.38 18.66
CA ASP A 98 -2.42 12.03 18.80
C ASP A 98 -3.55 11.09 18.36
N ILE A 99 -4.35 10.60 19.32
CA ILE A 99 -5.42 9.63 19.04
C ILE A 99 -6.55 10.24 18.22
N PRO A 100 -7.10 11.42 18.55
CA PRO A 100 -8.14 12.08 17.73
C PRO A 100 -7.71 12.30 16.28
N ALA A 101 -6.50 12.79 16.05
CA ALA A 101 -5.96 12.99 14.70
C ALA A 101 -5.78 11.65 13.97
N THR A 102 -5.32 10.61 14.64
CA THR A 102 -5.17 9.27 14.03
C THR A 102 -6.53 8.67 13.64
N ILE A 103 -7.57 8.82 14.47
CA ILE A 103 -8.94 8.42 14.11
C ILE A 103 -9.37 9.16 12.83
N ARG A 104 -9.16 10.48 12.78
CA ARG A 104 -9.49 11.27 11.59
C ARG A 104 -8.73 10.82 10.36
N ALA A 105 -7.45 10.50 10.48
CA ALA A 105 -6.63 9.98 9.40
C ALA A 105 -7.19 8.66 8.83
N VAL A 106 -7.61 7.75 9.71
CA VAL A 106 -8.24 6.46 9.30
C VAL A 106 -9.58 6.70 8.61
N GLU A 107 -10.44 7.60 9.13
CA GLU A 107 -11.72 7.95 8.50
C GLU A 107 -11.55 8.50 7.08
N VAL A 108 -10.54 9.33 6.86
CA VAL A 108 -10.21 9.87 5.52
C VAL A 108 -9.80 8.74 4.57
N VAL A 109 -8.92 7.85 5.02
CA VAL A 109 -8.46 6.72 4.21
C VAL A 109 -9.58 5.74 3.91
N ASP A 110 -10.46 5.45 4.87
CA ASP A 110 -11.66 4.62 4.66
C ASP A 110 -12.56 5.19 3.57
N GLY A 111 -12.72 6.51 3.55
CA GLY A 111 -13.45 7.21 2.48
C GLY A 111 -12.78 7.17 1.11
N CYS A 112 -11.49 6.93 1.05
CA CYS A 112 -10.71 6.91 -0.19
C CYS A 112 -10.62 5.52 -0.83
N VAL A 113 -10.52 4.42 -0.06
CA VAL A 113 -10.15 3.09 -0.62
C VAL A 113 -10.60 1.91 0.25
N GLY A 114 -10.76 0.73 -0.36
CA GLY A 114 -10.66 -0.58 0.31
C GLY A 114 -9.19 -1.03 0.38
N ILE A 115 -8.68 -1.43 1.54
CA ILE A 115 -7.27 -1.29 1.92
C ILE A 115 -6.55 -2.61 2.18
N ALA A 116 -5.21 -2.62 1.92
CA ALA A 116 -4.21 -3.45 2.60
C ALA A 116 -3.18 -2.56 3.31
N ALA A 117 -2.85 -2.86 4.57
CA ALA A 117 -1.77 -2.20 5.30
C ALA A 117 -0.47 -3.02 5.21
N ASP A 118 0.68 -2.35 5.24
CA ASP A 118 2.00 -2.98 5.18
C ASP A 118 2.55 -3.37 6.57
N HIS A 119 2.13 -2.69 7.62
CA HIS A 119 2.43 -2.99 9.04
C HIS A 119 1.35 -2.41 9.95
N GLY A 120 1.35 -2.82 11.23
CA GLY A 120 0.52 -2.23 12.25
C GLY A 120 1.14 -0.93 12.81
N ASN A 121 0.30 -0.01 13.24
CA ASN A 121 0.64 1.22 13.95
C ASN A 121 -0.60 1.76 14.66
N ALA A 122 -1.57 2.28 13.91
CA ALA A 122 -2.75 2.98 14.41
C ALA A 122 -3.68 2.10 15.29
N GLU A 123 -3.63 0.78 15.17
CA GLU A 123 -4.41 -0.15 15.98
C GLU A 123 -3.89 -0.26 17.43
N MET A 124 -2.69 0.27 17.73
CA MET A 124 -2.10 0.27 19.07
C MET A 124 -1.49 1.62 19.39
N MET A 125 -2.33 2.60 19.73
CA MET A 125 -1.91 3.97 20.05
C MET A 125 -1.47 4.16 21.49
N LEU A 126 -1.81 3.23 22.40
CA LEU A 126 -1.40 3.22 23.80
C LEU A 126 -0.70 1.92 24.14
N ASP A 127 0.41 1.98 24.83
CA ASP A 127 1.06 0.81 25.42
C ASP A 127 0.17 0.28 26.56
N PRO A 128 -0.33 -0.96 26.49
CA PRO A 128 -1.24 -1.50 27.49
C PRO A 128 -0.57 -1.71 28.86
N ALA A 129 0.76 -1.78 28.93
CA ALA A 129 1.49 -1.98 30.17
C ALA A 129 1.77 -0.65 30.90
N THR A 130 1.99 0.45 30.16
CA THR A 130 2.39 1.74 30.73
C THR A 130 1.32 2.82 30.61
N GLY A 131 0.34 2.66 29.72
CA GLY A 131 -0.67 3.68 29.39
C GLY A 131 -0.12 4.88 28.63
N GLN A 132 1.14 4.84 28.21
CA GLN A 132 1.76 5.90 27.43
C GLN A 132 1.45 5.78 25.95
N ALA A 133 1.59 6.88 25.19
CA ALA A 133 1.44 6.87 23.75
C ALA A 133 2.45 5.90 23.11
N HIS A 134 1.94 5.00 22.26
CA HIS A 134 2.74 4.08 21.44
C HIS A 134 2.84 4.64 20.03
N THR A 135 4.02 5.03 19.61
CA THR A 135 4.27 5.74 18.36
C THR A 135 5.13 4.92 17.38
N ALA A 136 5.36 3.64 17.67
CA ALA A 136 6.16 2.75 16.84
C ALA A 136 5.28 1.78 16.04
N HIS A 137 5.86 1.21 14.99
CA HIS A 137 5.22 0.12 14.23
C HIS A 137 4.99 -1.10 15.11
N THR A 138 3.91 -1.82 14.85
CA THR A 138 3.60 -3.09 15.53
C THR A 138 3.78 -4.28 14.59
N THR A 139 3.83 -5.47 15.18
CA THR A 139 3.81 -6.75 14.44
C THR A 139 2.41 -7.38 14.43
N ASN A 140 1.39 -6.64 14.82
CA ASN A 140 0.02 -7.11 14.83
C ASN A 140 -0.45 -7.48 13.41
N PRO A 141 -1.38 -8.45 13.28
CA PRO A 141 -2.00 -8.73 12.00
C PRO A 141 -2.71 -7.49 11.44
N VAL A 142 -2.51 -7.26 10.15
CA VAL A 142 -3.13 -6.15 9.41
C VAL A 142 -4.18 -6.68 8.43
N PRO A 143 -5.25 -5.92 8.14
CA PRO A 143 -6.23 -6.33 7.15
C PRO A 143 -5.64 -6.32 5.74
N TRP A 144 -6.08 -7.25 4.91
CA TRP A 144 -5.84 -7.23 3.48
C TRP A 144 -7.12 -7.61 2.72
N LEU A 145 -7.57 -6.70 1.89
CA LEU A 145 -8.78 -6.82 1.10
C LEU A 145 -8.45 -6.81 -0.40
N ILE A 146 -9.12 -7.64 -1.16
CA ILE A 146 -9.06 -7.62 -2.63
C ILE A 146 -10.44 -7.24 -3.15
N CYS A 147 -10.52 -6.12 -3.87
CA CYS A 147 -11.73 -5.63 -4.52
C CYS A 147 -11.66 -5.88 -6.03
N GLY A 148 -12.82 -6.17 -6.65
CA GLY A 148 -12.90 -6.34 -8.10
C GLY A 148 -12.31 -7.64 -8.66
N ALA A 149 -11.91 -8.59 -7.81
CA ALA A 149 -11.43 -9.89 -8.29
C ALA A 149 -12.56 -10.70 -8.96
N PRO A 150 -12.27 -11.49 -10.00
CA PRO A 150 -13.27 -12.31 -10.67
C PRO A 150 -13.92 -13.34 -9.73
N GLY A 151 -15.25 -13.47 -9.79
CA GLY A 151 -15.99 -14.48 -9.04
C GLY A 151 -15.96 -14.26 -7.52
N ALA A 152 -16.30 -15.29 -6.74
CA ALA A 152 -16.25 -15.27 -5.27
C ALA A 152 -14.83 -15.59 -4.76
N THR A 153 -13.87 -14.73 -5.12
CA THR A 153 -12.48 -14.88 -4.67
C THR A 153 -12.39 -14.78 -3.14
N ARG A 154 -11.80 -15.77 -2.50
CA ARG A 154 -11.51 -15.78 -1.06
C ARG A 154 -10.02 -15.87 -0.84
N LEU A 155 -9.56 -15.24 0.25
CA LEU A 155 -8.19 -15.37 0.73
C LEU A 155 -8.10 -16.38 1.87
N SER A 156 -7.07 -17.22 1.83
CA SER A 156 -6.72 -18.09 2.96
C SER A 156 -6.19 -17.23 4.11
N PRO A 157 -6.58 -17.52 5.37
CA PRO A 157 -6.08 -16.77 6.52
C PRO A 157 -4.60 -17.05 6.79
N GLY A 158 -3.96 -16.19 7.60
CA GLY A 158 -2.59 -16.39 8.08
C GLY A 158 -1.51 -16.09 7.05
N GLY A 159 -1.77 -15.13 6.15
CA GLY A 159 -0.79 -14.64 5.19
C GLY A 159 0.29 -13.76 5.83
N ARG A 160 1.34 -13.49 5.07
CA ARG A 160 2.43 -12.56 5.39
C ARG A 160 2.70 -11.64 4.20
N ARG A 161 3.42 -10.54 4.40
CA ARG A 161 3.72 -9.58 3.31
C ARG A 161 4.35 -10.21 2.06
N ALA A 162 5.17 -11.24 2.23
CA ALA A 162 5.76 -11.99 1.10
C ALA A 162 4.71 -12.67 0.20
N ASP A 163 3.49 -12.87 0.67
CA ASP A 163 2.41 -13.56 -0.04
C ASP A 163 1.58 -12.61 -0.92
N VAL A 164 1.74 -11.28 -0.75
CA VAL A 164 0.99 -10.27 -1.50
C VAL A 164 1.29 -10.37 -3.00
N ALA A 165 2.56 -10.28 -3.38
CA ALA A 165 2.95 -10.31 -4.79
C ALA A 165 2.58 -11.64 -5.50
N PRO A 166 2.83 -12.83 -4.92
CA PRO A 166 2.36 -14.09 -5.51
C PRO A 166 0.85 -14.16 -5.69
N THR A 167 0.08 -13.59 -4.75
CA THR A 167 -1.40 -13.58 -4.83
C THR A 167 -1.89 -12.66 -5.95
N LEU A 168 -1.36 -11.45 -6.06
CA LEU A 168 -1.70 -10.53 -7.15
C LEU A 168 -1.37 -11.12 -8.51
N ARG A 169 -0.23 -11.80 -8.64
CA ARG A 169 0.17 -12.48 -9.87
C ARG A 169 -0.78 -13.62 -10.25
N ALA A 170 -1.18 -14.42 -9.27
CA ALA A 170 -2.14 -15.49 -9.50
C ALA A 170 -3.49 -14.95 -10.00
N LEU A 171 -3.94 -13.80 -9.48
CA LEU A 171 -5.13 -13.10 -10.00
C LEU A 171 -4.97 -12.64 -11.46
N GLN A 172 -3.76 -12.27 -11.86
CA GLN A 172 -3.43 -11.83 -13.22
C GLN A 172 -3.09 -12.99 -14.17
N GLY A 173 -3.12 -14.23 -13.70
CA GLY A 173 -2.74 -15.42 -14.51
C GLY A 173 -1.24 -15.50 -14.80
N LEU A 174 -0.40 -14.82 -14.03
CA LEU A 174 1.06 -14.78 -14.19
C LEU A 174 1.75 -15.80 -13.26
N ALA A 175 2.70 -16.59 -13.81
CA ALA A 175 3.47 -17.54 -13.00
C ALA A 175 4.43 -16.83 -12.03
N ALA A 176 4.55 -17.30 -10.79
CA ALA A 176 5.49 -16.74 -9.82
C ALA A 176 6.94 -17.16 -10.15
N PRO A 177 7.94 -16.23 -10.16
CA PRO A 177 9.34 -16.60 -10.28
C PRO A 177 9.79 -17.48 -9.12
N GLU A 178 10.79 -18.33 -9.34
CA GLU A 178 11.35 -19.19 -8.31
C GLU A 178 11.93 -18.41 -7.11
N ALA A 179 12.43 -17.20 -7.36
CA ALA A 179 12.94 -16.29 -6.31
C ALA A 179 11.86 -15.76 -5.35
N MET A 180 10.57 -15.83 -5.69
CA MET A 180 9.49 -15.45 -4.79
C MET A 180 9.26 -16.52 -3.72
N THR A 181 9.59 -16.19 -2.46
CA THR A 181 9.46 -17.10 -1.31
C THR A 181 8.05 -17.15 -0.69
N GLY A 182 7.16 -16.23 -1.10
CA GLY A 182 5.76 -16.20 -0.70
C GLY A 182 4.90 -17.17 -1.53
N ARG A 183 3.68 -17.42 -1.05
CA ARG A 183 2.68 -18.25 -1.74
C ARG A 183 1.44 -17.43 -2.10
N SER A 184 0.70 -17.84 -3.09
CA SER A 184 -0.64 -17.29 -3.32
C SER A 184 -1.57 -17.65 -2.16
N LEU A 185 -2.33 -16.66 -1.69
CA LEU A 185 -3.37 -16.83 -0.68
C LEU A 185 -4.75 -17.04 -1.28
N LEU A 186 -4.87 -17.13 -2.62
CA LEU A 186 -6.16 -17.45 -3.23
C LEU A 186 -6.61 -18.85 -2.75
N ALA A 187 -7.77 -18.88 -2.10
CA ALA A 187 -8.41 -20.15 -1.77
C ALA A 187 -9.01 -20.74 -3.06
N HIS A 188 -8.60 -21.93 -3.42
CA HIS A 188 -9.30 -22.70 -4.44
C HIS A 188 -10.68 -23.08 -3.90
N ALA A 189 -11.73 -22.78 -4.65
CA ALA A 189 -13.09 -23.22 -4.35
C ALA A 189 -13.21 -24.74 -4.51
#